data_531134dc1ee19454e1a34b8e2b1f7408
#
_entry.id   531134dc1ee19454e1a34b8e2b1f7408
#
_cell.length_a   1.000
_cell.length_b   1.000
_cell.length_c   1.000
_cell.angle_alpha   90.00
_cell.angle_beta   90.00
_cell.angle_gamma   90.00
#
_symmetry.space_group_name_H-M   'P 1'
#
loop_
_entity.id
_entity.type
_entity.pdbx_description
1 polymer ?
#
loop_
_entity_poly.entity_id
_entity_poly.type
_entity_poly.pdbx_seq_one_letter_code
_entity_poly.pdbx_strand_id
1 'polypeptide(L)'
;MPGLLPDIDPDGLLEFSVVYTDRALNHMSKRFTGVVQDILGTLKEVYHAHTAVLVPGSGTFGMEAVARQFANREKVLIVRNGWFSYRWTQIFDADKGLGGGSVVCKARQQGSGPQAPWAPCPAEEVAATIRAEKPKVVFAPHVETASGIILSDDYIRTLTAAAHEVGALFVLDCVASGAMWVDMQATGVDVLISAPQKGWSGSPCCAMVMLSERARQAIEGTTSSSFSCDLKKWMQIAEGYEKGQHAYHTTMPTDALVRLREVMAETREYGFAKVRDEQIELGAKVRALLESRGFPSAAAYGFKAPGVVVSYTTDPGIQNGKKFMEVGLQTAAGVPLQCDEGPDFKTFRIGLFGLEKWHNVDRTVGHLSKALDQIAAAA
;
A
#
# COMPACT_ATOMS: atom_id res chain seq x y z
N MET A 1 -35.27 -11.35 16.54
CA MET A 1 -34.26 -10.41 16.97
C MET A 1 -32.90 -11.09 16.88
N PRO A 2 -31.85 -10.45 16.35
CA PRO A 2 -30.52 -10.97 16.53
C PRO A 2 -30.26 -11.06 18.05
N GLY A 3 -29.91 -12.24 18.53
CA GLY A 3 -29.57 -12.45 19.94
C GLY A 3 -28.38 -11.61 20.38
N LEU A 4 -28.14 -11.53 21.67
CA LEU A 4 -26.89 -11.07 22.20
C LEU A 4 -25.78 -11.96 21.61
N LEU A 5 -24.67 -11.36 21.19
CA LEU A 5 -23.50 -12.10 20.77
C LEU A 5 -22.74 -12.53 22.04
N PRO A 6 -22.66 -13.81 22.35
CA PRO A 6 -21.83 -14.26 23.47
C PRO A 6 -20.37 -13.93 23.14
N ASP A 7 -19.56 -13.72 24.13
CA ASP A 7 -18.11 -13.58 24.01
C ASP A 7 -17.59 -12.31 23.28
N ILE A 8 -18.38 -11.25 23.15
CA ILE A 8 -17.90 -9.96 22.68
C ILE A 8 -16.79 -9.46 23.61
N ASP A 9 -17.03 -9.46 24.92
CA ASP A 9 -16.00 -9.24 25.93
C ASP A 9 -15.77 -10.55 26.71
N PRO A 10 -14.65 -11.25 26.48
CA PRO A 10 -14.33 -12.49 27.20
C PRO A 10 -14.01 -12.27 28.67
N ASP A 11 -13.76 -11.04 29.11
CA ASP A 11 -13.63 -10.71 30.54
C ASP A 11 -15.01 -10.57 31.23
N GLY A 12 -16.11 -10.70 30.48
CA GLY A 12 -17.47 -10.71 30.97
C GLY A 12 -18.01 -9.32 31.41
N LEU A 13 -17.37 -8.24 30.99
CA LEU A 13 -17.84 -6.89 31.28
C LEU A 13 -19.06 -6.55 30.42
N LEU A 14 -20.13 -6.08 31.05
CA LEU A 14 -21.28 -5.55 30.32
C LEU A 14 -20.95 -4.16 29.76
N GLU A 15 -21.40 -3.92 28.50
CA GLU A 15 -21.11 -2.68 27.79
C GLU A 15 -22.06 -1.56 28.22
N PHE A 16 -21.54 -0.62 28.98
CA PHE A 16 -22.23 0.62 29.41
C PHE A 16 -21.38 1.86 29.13
N SER A 17 -20.34 1.76 28.28
CA SER A 17 -19.57 2.92 27.89
C SER A 17 -20.37 3.81 26.92
N VAL A 18 -19.90 5.03 26.71
CA VAL A 18 -20.53 5.99 25.79
C VAL A 18 -19.97 5.89 24.37
N VAL A 19 -19.06 4.93 24.10
CA VAL A 19 -18.32 4.85 22.83
C VAL A 19 -18.80 3.68 21.98
N TYR A 20 -19.08 2.53 22.59
CA TYR A 20 -19.48 1.30 21.90
C TYR A 20 -20.82 0.80 22.39
N THR A 21 -21.38 -0.16 21.65
CA THR A 21 -22.59 -0.88 22.01
C THR A 21 -22.23 -2.33 22.39
N ASP A 22 -23.17 -3.05 22.93
CA ASP A 22 -23.08 -4.47 23.28
C ASP A 22 -22.88 -5.42 22.07
N ARG A 23 -22.62 -4.86 20.88
CA ARG A 23 -22.36 -5.61 19.65
C ARG A 23 -20.97 -5.43 19.08
N ALA A 24 -20.13 -4.64 19.69
CA ALA A 24 -18.77 -4.36 19.24
C ALA A 24 -17.79 -4.47 20.40
N LEU A 25 -16.61 -4.99 20.14
CA LEU A 25 -15.54 -5.08 21.14
C LEU A 25 -15.12 -3.67 21.56
N ASN A 26 -15.13 -3.39 22.86
CA ASN A 26 -14.72 -2.10 23.36
C ASN A 26 -13.19 -1.91 23.28
N HIS A 27 -12.75 -0.73 22.86
CA HIS A 27 -11.33 -0.39 22.76
C HIS A 27 -10.59 -0.43 24.12
N MET A 28 -11.31 -0.38 25.24
CA MET A 28 -10.76 -0.47 26.60
C MET A 28 -10.57 -1.92 27.08
N SER A 29 -11.12 -2.92 26.36
CA SER A 29 -11.04 -4.32 26.78
C SER A 29 -9.61 -4.83 26.75
N LYS A 30 -9.26 -5.77 27.62
CA LYS A 30 -7.96 -6.45 27.62
C LYS A 30 -7.75 -7.23 26.32
N ARG A 31 -8.82 -7.85 25.78
CA ARG A 31 -8.77 -8.55 24.50
C ARG A 31 -8.35 -7.60 23.38
N PHE A 32 -8.95 -6.41 23.30
CA PHE A 32 -8.60 -5.45 22.25
C PHE A 32 -7.18 -4.89 22.41
N THR A 33 -6.73 -4.68 23.66
CA THR A 33 -5.32 -4.34 23.94
C THR A 33 -4.37 -5.39 23.36
N GLY A 34 -4.64 -6.68 23.58
CA GLY A 34 -3.86 -7.76 22.98
C GLY A 34 -3.92 -7.78 21.45
N VAL A 35 -5.08 -7.51 20.86
CA VAL A 35 -5.24 -7.40 19.40
C VAL A 35 -4.33 -6.33 18.82
N VAL A 36 -4.32 -5.14 19.40
CA VAL A 36 -3.47 -4.03 18.92
C VAL A 36 -2.00 -4.37 19.12
N GLN A 37 -1.60 -4.92 20.27
CA GLN A 37 -0.21 -5.35 20.53
C GLN A 37 0.26 -6.38 19.49
N ASP A 38 -0.55 -7.38 19.17
CA ASP A 38 -0.23 -8.41 18.18
C ASP A 38 -0.05 -7.80 16.77
N ILE A 39 -0.94 -6.89 16.37
CA ILE A 39 -0.84 -6.20 15.07
C ILE A 39 0.44 -5.36 15.01
N LEU A 40 0.67 -4.50 16.01
CA LEU A 40 1.85 -3.63 16.04
C LEU A 40 3.15 -4.44 16.08
N GLY A 41 3.20 -5.50 16.89
CA GLY A 41 4.34 -6.42 16.98
C GLY A 41 4.62 -7.10 15.64
N THR A 42 3.58 -7.58 14.94
CA THR A 42 3.71 -8.22 13.61
C THR A 42 4.24 -7.23 12.57
N LEU A 43 3.73 -6.00 12.56
CA LEU A 43 4.19 -4.97 11.62
C LEU A 43 5.65 -4.60 11.85
N LYS A 44 6.06 -4.43 13.12
CA LYS A 44 7.45 -4.15 13.46
C LYS A 44 8.39 -5.29 13.07
N GLU A 45 7.98 -6.54 13.27
CA GLU A 45 8.73 -7.72 12.86
C GLU A 45 8.92 -7.79 11.34
N VAL A 46 7.83 -7.70 10.59
CA VAL A 46 7.83 -7.94 9.14
C VAL A 46 8.54 -6.84 8.36
N TYR A 47 8.42 -5.58 8.79
CA TYR A 47 9.04 -4.44 8.12
C TYR A 47 10.34 -3.97 8.78
N HIS A 48 10.79 -4.63 9.86
CA HIS A 48 11.91 -4.19 10.71
C HIS A 48 11.77 -2.71 11.13
N ALA A 49 10.54 -2.34 11.51
CA ALA A 49 10.19 -0.98 11.90
C ALA A 49 10.48 -0.74 13.39
N HIS A 50 10.88 0.49 13.74
CA HIS A 50 11.01 0.91 15.14
C HIS A 50 9.64 1.09 15.80
N THR A 51 8.70 1.75 15.12
CA THR A 51 7.35 2.05 15.62
C THR A 51 6.33 1.70 14.54
N ALA A 52 5.18 1.18 14.94
CA ALA A 52 4.03 0.96 14.06
C ALA A 52 2.81 1.72 14.59
N VAL A 53 2.03 2.26 13.67
CA VAL A 53 0.87 3.12 13.98
C VAL A 53 -0.32 2.69 13.13
N LEU A 54 -1.49 2.61 13.74
CA LEU A 54 -2.76 2.35 13.05
C LEU A 54 -3.54 3.66 12.93
N VAL A 55 -3.85 4.07 11.69
CA VAL A 55 -4.69 5.24 11.42
C VAL A 55 -6.02 4.73 10.88
N PRO A 56 -7.16 4.88 11.57
CA PRO A 56 -8.46 4.43 11.09
C PRO A 56 -8.81 4.99 9.71
N GLY A 57 -9.39 4.16 8.84
CA GLY A 57 -9.76 4.54 7.48
C GLY A 57 -9.16 3.61 6.42
N SER A 58 -8.26 4.10 5.58
CA SER A 58 -7.64 3.34 4.50
C SER A 58 -6.18 3.75 4.28
N GLY A 59 -5.46 3.07 3.38
CA GLY A 59 -4.10 3.48 2.99
C GLY A 59 -4.02 4.96 2.56
N THR A 60 -5.06 5.50 1.92
CA THR A 60 -5.12 6.92 1.56
C THR A 60 -5.14 7.84 2.78
N PHE A 61 -5.82 7.45 3.87
CA PHE A 61 -5.78 8.19 5.14
C PHE A 61 -4.37 8.19 5.73
N GLY A 62 -3.63 7.09 5.60
CA GLY A 62 -2.21 7.04 6.00
C GLY A 62 -1.33 7.94 5.16
N MET A 63 -1.52 7.98 3.83
CA MET A 63 -0.82 8.93 2.96
C MET A 63 -1.08 10.38 3.41
N GLU A 64 -2.33 10.75 3.62
CA GLU A 64 -2.70 12.08 4.06
C GLU A 64 -2.18 12.40 5.47
N ALA A 65 -2.25 11.44 6.41
CA ALA A 65 -1.68 11.59 7.75
C ALA A 65 -0.17 11.89 7.71
N VAL A 66 0.58 11.15 6.90
CA VAL A 66 2.03 11.34 6.71
C VAL A 66 2.35 12.69 6.06
N ALA A 67 1.63 13.06 4.99
CA ALA A 67 1.80 14.35 4.31
C ALA A 67 1.53 15.53 5.26
N ARG A 68 0.40 15.49 5.99
CA ARG A 68 0.01 16.54 6.94
C ARG A 68 0.89 16.64 8.16
N GLN A 69 1.59 15.57 8.52
CA GLN A 69 2.53 15.54 9.63
C GLN A 69 3.91 16.08 9.24
N PHE A 70 4.48 15.56 8.15
CA PHE A 70 5.90 15.79 7.82
C PHE A 70 6.13 16.80 6.69
N ALA A 71 5.13 17.06 5.84
CA ALA A 71 5.27 17.92 4.67
C ALA A 71 4.44 19.22 4.75
N ASN A 72 3.98 19.60 5.93
CA ASN A 72 3.21 20.82 6.14
C ASN A 72 4.08 22.06 5.84
N ARG A 73 3.75 22.77 4.76
CA ARG A 73 4.49 23.94 4.22
C ARG A 73 5.93 23.66 3.79
N GLU A 74 6.26 22.38 3.60
CA GLU A 74 7.62 21.95 3.26
C GLU A 74 7.74 21.58 1.78
N LYS A 75 8.90 21.83 1.18
CA LYS A 75 9.23 21.39 -0.18
C LYS A 75 9.31 19.86 -0.21
N VAL A 76 8.70 19.26 -1.23
CA VAL A 76 8.65 17.79 -1.37
C VAL A 76 9.11 17.34 -2.75
N LEU A 77 9.59 16.09 -2.83
CA LEU A 77 9.84 15.43 -4.11
C LEU A 77 8.98 14.16 -4.19
N ILE A 78 8.37 13.94 -5.35
CA ILE A 78 7.45 12.82 -5.60
C ILE A 78 8.00 12.00 -6.77
N VAL A 79 8.29 10.73 -6.54
CA VAL A 79 8.49 9.75 -7.61
C VAL A 79 7.12 9.30 -8.09
N ARG A 80 6.80 9.58 -9.35
CA ARG A 80 5.49 9.29 -9.95
C ARG A 80 5.62 8.19 -10.99
N ASN A 81 5.12 7.01 -10.69
CA ASN A 81 5.10 5.87 -11.59
C ASN A 81 3.70 5.58 -12.15
N GLY A 82 2.69 6.37 -11.75
CA GLY A 82 1.33 6.25 -12.21
C GLY A 82 0.32 6.97 -11.32
N TRP A 83 -0.97 6.63 -11.51
CA TRP A 83 -2.12 7.27 -10.88
C TRP A 83 -2.09 7.25 -9.34
N PHE A 84 -1.60 6.17 -8.73
CA PHE A 84 -1.63 6.06 -7.27
C PHE A 84 -0.49 6.84 -6.61
N SER A 85 0.65 6.96 -7.26
CA SER A 85 1.70 7.90 -6.83
C SER A 85 1.38 9.37 -7.18
N TYR A 86 0.55 9.63 -8.19
CA TYR A 86 -0.01 10.97 -8.47
C TYR A 86 -0.90 11.47 -7.31
N ARG A 87 -1.47 10.55 -6.51
CA ARG A 87 -2.26 10.90 -5.32
C ARG A 87 -1.51 11.81 -4.34
N TRP A 88 -0.21 11.68 -4.21
CA TRP A 88 0.60 12.62 -3.42
C TRP A 88 0.42 14.05 -3.90
N THR A 89 0.50 14.30 -5.22
CA THR A 89 0.21 15.61 -5.78
C THR A 89 -1.21 16.06 -5.48
N GLN A 90 -2.20 15.19 -5.63
CA GLN A 90 -3.60 15.51 -5.32
C GLN A 90 -3.80 15.88 -3.84
N ILE A 91 -3.12 15.21 -2.90
CA ILE A 91 -3.16 15.55 -1.47
C ILE A 91 -2.59 16.96 -1.25
N PHE A 92 -1.45 17.29 -1.89
CA PHE A 92 -0.84 18.62 -1.76
C PHE A 92 -1.68 19.71 -2.46
N ASP A 93 -2.31 19.42 -3.58
CA ASP A 93 -3.18 20.36 -4.30
C ASP A 93 -4.52 20.60 -3.58
N ALA A 94 -5.00 19.62 -2.79
CA ALA A 94 -6.25 19.75 -2.02
C ALA A 94 -6.18 20.80 -0.90
N ASP A 95 -4.98 21.08 -0.40
CA ASP A 95 -4.74 22.07 0.65
C ASP A 95 -3.51 22.94 0.28
N LYS A 96 -3.77 24.18 -0.11
CA LYS A 96 -2.71 25.13 -0.51
C LYS A 96 -1.69 25.45 0.59
N GLY A 97 -2.01 25.16 1.83
CA GLY A 97 -1.09 25.29 2.97
C GLY A 97 -0.20 24.06 3.17
N LEU A 98 -0.52 22.96 2.49
CA LEU A 98 0.22 21.72 2.58
C LEU A 98 1.22 21.64 1.41
N GLY A 99 2.49 21.44 1.74
CA GLY A 99 3.57 21.44 0.74
C GLY A 99 4.01 22.84 0.32
N GLY A 100 5.29 23.11 0.46
CA GLY A 100 5.95 24.38 0.02
C GLY A 100 6.43 24.37 -1.42
N GLY A 101 5.90 23.44 -2.24
CA GLY A 101 6.28 23.19 -3.63
C GLY A 101 6.61 21.70 -3.86
N SER A 102 6.17 21.17 -4.99
CA SER A 102 6.35 19.77 -5.36
C SER A 102 7.25 19.64 -6.58
N VAL A 103 8.33 18.88 -6.46
CA VAL A 103 9.16 18.41 -7.57
C VAL A 103 8.72 17.00 -7.93
N VAL A 104 8.51 16.70 -9.21
CA VAL A 104 7.98 15.41 -9.66
C VAL A 104 8.93 14.73 -10.63
N CYS A 105 9.41 13.55 -10.28
CA CYS A 105 10.17 12.66 -11.15
C CYS A 105 9.23 11.59 -11.73
N LYS A 106 8.88 11.72 -13.00
CA LYS A 106 7.89 10.85 -13.68
C LYS A 106 8.52 9.62 -14.28
N ALA A 107 7.80 8.50 -14.26
CA ALA A 107 8.12 7.35 -15.10
C ALA A 107 8.15 7.75 -16.58
N ARG A 108 8.91 6.96 -17.37
CA ARG A 108 9.12 7.21 -18.80
C ARG A 108 8.85 5.96 -19.60
N GLN A 109 8.27 6.15 -20.76
CA GLN A 109 8.09 5.09 -21.74
C GLN A 109 9.45 4.69 -22.31
N GLN A 110 9.72 3.38 -22.42
CA GLN A 110 10.94 2.83 -23.00
C GLN A 110 10.67 2.30 -24.41
N GLY A 111 11.21 3.00 -25.39
CA GLY A 111 11.01 2.71 -26.80
C GLY A 111 9.90 3.56 -27.44
N SER A 112 9.59 3.24 -28.69
CA SER A 112 8.59 3.94 -29.51
C SER A 112 7.36 3.02 -29.71
N GLY A 113 6.18 3.63 -29.75
CA GLY A 113 4.92 2.96 -30.02
C GLY A 113 3.94 2.99 -28.85
N PRO A 114 2.64 2.81 -29.14
CA PRO A 114 1.58 3.02 -28.16
C PRO A 114 1.57 2.00 -27.02
N GLN A 115 2.22 0.85 -27.19
CA GLN A 115 2.33 -0.21 -26.19
C GLN A 115 3.75 -0.42 -25.66
N ALA A 116 4.65 0.56 -25.87
CA ALA A 116 5.98 0.48 -25.29
C ALA A 116 5.92 0.55 -23.75
N PRO A 117 6.72 -0.27 -23.04
CA PRO A 117 6.63 -0.38 -21.59
C PRO A 117 7.17 0.86 -20.88
N TRP A 118 6.79 1.01 -19.63
CA TRP A 118 7.17 2.13 -18.74
C TRP A 118 8.17 1.68 -17.69
N ALA A 119 9.18 2.51 -17.44
CA ALA A 119 10.12 2.36 -16.33
C ALA A 119 10.06 3.60 -15.42
N PRO A 120 10.44 3.46 -14.14
CA PRO A 120 10.57 4.64 -13.28
C PRO A 120 11.65 5.58 -13.80
N CYS A 121 11.61 6.84 -13.39
CA CYS A 121 12.76 7.74 -13.59
C CYS A 121 14.04 7.06 -13.07
N PRO A 122 15.18 7.09 -13.77
CA PRO A 122 16.40 6.44 -13.29
C PRO A 122 16.78 6.86 -11.88
N ALA A 123 17.16 5.90 -11.03
CA ALA A 123 17.44 6.14 -9.60
C ALA A 123 18.49 7.26 -9.40
N GLU A 124 19.56 7.26 -10.17
CA GLU A 124 20.62 8.27 -10.09
C GLU A 124 20.15 9.67 -10.48
N GLU A 125 19.21 9.77 -11.42
CA GLU A 125 18.61 11.04 -11.81
C GLU A 125 17.70 11.59 -10.70
N VAL A 126 16.90 10.72 -10.08
CA VAL A 126 16.10 11.09 -8.90
C VAL A 126 17.00 11.51 -7.74
N ALA A 127 18.07 10.76 -7.47
CA ALA A 127 19.04 11.08 -6.42
C ALA A 127 19.74 12.42 -6.66
N ALA A 128 20.13 12.70 -7.91
CA ALA A 128 20.70 14.01 -8.29
C ALA A 128 19.68 15.15 -8.08
N THR A 129 18.42 14.91 -8.43
CA THR A 129 17.33 15.87 -8.19
C THR A 129 17.10 16.10 -6.70
N ILE A 130 17.13 15.06 -5.86
CA ILE A 130 17.03 15.18 -4.40
C ILE A 130 18.15 16.09 -3.86
N ARG A 131 19.39 15.88 -4.29
CA ARG A 131 20.55 16.69 -3.85
C ARG A 131 20.44 18.15 -4.29
N ALA A 132 19.95 18.38 -5.51
CA ALA A 132 19.79 19.74 -6.06
C ALA A 132 18.65 20.50 -5.39
N GLU A 133 17.51 19.86 -5.23
CA GLU A 133 16.25 20.47 -4.78
C GLU A 133 16.11 20.52 -3.26
N LYS A 134 16.85 19.66 -2.54
CA LYS A 134 16.87 19.54 -1.07
C LYS A 134 15.47 19.54 -0.45
N PRO A 135 14.58 18.60 -0.88
CA PRO A 135 13.24 18.53 -0.30
C PRO A 135 13.31 18.16 1.18
N LYS A 136 12.24 18.48 1.94
CA LYS A 136 12.10 18.02 3.31
C LYS A 136 11.66 16.57 3.39
N VAL A 137 10.83 16.14 2.42
CA VAL A 137 10.30 14.77 2.34
C VAL A 137 10.34 14.31 0.88
N VAL A 138 10.77 13.06 0.68
CA VAL A 138 10.71 12.35 -0.60
C VAL A 138 9.65 11.28 -0.52
N PHE A 139 8.72 11.23 -1.47
CA PHE A 139 7.65 10.25 -1.55
C PHE A 139 7.85 9.35 -2.77
N ALA A 140 7.75 8.04 -2.59
CA ALA A 140 7.83 7.07 -3.66
C ALA A 140 6.81 5.94 -3.49
N PRO A 141 6.23 5.38 -4.58
CA PRO A 141 5.50 4.13 -4.51
C PRO A 141 6.48 2.97 -4.54
N HIS A 142 6.31 1.95 -3.69
CA HIS A 142 7.00 0.69 -3.88
C HIS A 142 6.44 -0.06 -5.09
N VAL A 143 5.11 -0.24 -5.10
CA VAL A 143 4.38 -0.81 -6.24
C VAL A 143 3.33 0.17 -6.74
N GLU A 144 3.40 0.51 -8.02
CA GLU A 144 2.40 1.35 -8.69
C GLU A 144 1.36 0.48 -9.40
N THR A 145 0.11 0.53 -8.95
CA THR A 145 -0.96 -0.29 -9.53
C THR A 145 -1.47 0.16 -10.89
N ALA A 146 -1.16 1.39 -11.31
CA ALA A 146 -1.55 1.90 -12.63
C ALA A 146 -0.65 1.39 -13.76
N SER A 147 0.64 1.18 -13.48
CA SER A 147 1.65 0.73 -14.45
C SER A 147 2.16 -0.69 -14.21
N GLY A 148 1.95 -1.26 -13.01
CA GLY A 148 2.56 -2.52 -12.61
C GLY A 148 4.06 -2.43 -12.32
N ILE A 149 4.59 -1.23 -12.07
CA ILE A 149 5.99 -0.97 -11.74
C ILE A 149 6.23 -1.29 -10.27
N ILE A 150 7.33 -1.98 -9.97
CA ILE A 150 7.91 -2.14 -8.62
C ILE A 150 9.30 -1.51 -8.60
N LEU A 151 9.64 -0.83 -7.51
CA LEU A 151 11.01 -0.37 -7.25
C LEU A 151 11.79 -1.46 -6.51
N SER A 152 13.00 -1.74 -6.95
CA SER A 152 13.89 -2.70 -6.26
C SER A 152 14.47 -2.08 -4.98
N ASP A 153 14.96 -2.94 -4.08
CA ASP A 153 15.65 -2.48 -2.86
C ASP A 153 16.87 -1.61 -3.18
N ASP A 154 17.61 -1.91 -4.27
CA ASP A 154 18.75 -1.08 -4.71
C ASP A 154 18.30 0.30 -5.16
N TYR A 155 17.21 0.38 -5.91
CA TYR A 155 16.60 1.64 -6.29
C TYR A 155 16.23 2.46 -5.05
N ILE A 156 15.53 1.82 -4.10
CA ILE A 156 15.12 2.46 -2.84
C ILE A 156 16.33 2.94 -2.05
N ARG A 157 17.37 2.10 -1.89
CA ARG A 157 18.62 2.47 -1.18
C ARG A 157 19.30 3.68 -1.81
N THR A 158 19.34 3.77 -3.13
CA THR A 158 19.91 4.94 -3.83
C THR A 158 19.17 6.23 -3.45
N LEU A 159 17.85 6.18 -3.40
CA LEU A 159 17.04 7.36 -3.07
C LEU A 159 17.09 7.71 -1.58
N THR A 160 17.04 6.72 -0.70
CA THR A 160 17.12 6.95 0.76
C THR A 160 18.47 7.54 1.15
N ALA A 161 19.56 7.05 0.55
CA ALA A 161 20.91 7.63 0.78
C ALA A 161 20.94 9.11 0.37
N ALA A 162 20.46 9.45 -0.83
CA ALA A 162 20.39 10.84 -1.29
C ALA A 162 19.48 11.72 -0.41
N ALA A 163 18.34 11.18 0.05
CA ALA A 163 17.44 11.89 0.95
C ALA A 163 18.11 12.17 2.30
N HIS A 164 18.80 11.20 2.87
CA HIS A 164 19.50 11.35 4.13
C HIS A 164 20.69 12.34 4.05
N GLU A 165 21.42 12.38 2.92
CA GLU A 165 22.48 13.37 2.68
C GLU A 165 21.99 14.82 2.82
N VAL A 166 20.75 15.07 2.42
CA VAL A 166 20.15 16.44 2.47
C VAL A 166 19.26 16.66 3.71
N GLY A 167 19.20 15.69 4.63
CA GLY A 167 18.38 15.76 5.84
C GLY A 167 16.89 15.51 5.62
N ALA A 168 16.48 15.00 4.45
CA ALA A 168 15.09 14.67 4.12
C ALA A 168 14.65 13.34 4.75
N LEU A 169 13.34 13.18 5.00
CA LEU A 169 12.72 11.88 5.27
C LEU A 169 12.33 11.22 3.95
N PHE A 170 12.46 9.89 3.91
CA PHE A 170 12.01 9.09 2.77
C PHE A 170 10.75 8.29 3.15
N VAL A 171 9.67 8.51 2.40
CA VAL A 171 8.36 7.88 2.57
C VAL A 171 8.11 6.90 1.43
N LEU A 172 7.86 5.64 1.76
CA LEU A 172 7.55 4.57 0.81
C LEU A 172 6.10 4.12 0.94
N ASP A 173 5.32 4.26 -0.12
CA ASP A 173 3.97 3.74 -0.20
C ASP A 173 4.00 2.26 -0.62
N CYS A 174 3.79 1.39 0.35
CA CYS A 174 3.71 -0.05 0.20
C CYS A 174 2.27 -0.59 0.22
N VAL A 175 1.24 0.25 0.05
CA VAL A 175 -0.16 -0.18 0.05
C VAL A 175 -0.41 -1.30 -0.96
N ALA A 176 0.23 -1.25 -2.13
CA ALA A 176 0.06 -2.23 -3.20
C ALA A 176 1.21 -3.26 -3.32
N SER A 177 2.08 -3.33 -2.33
CA SER A 177 3.25 -4.22 -2.36
C SER A 177 2.89 -5.71 -2.26
N GLY A 178 1.69 -6.04 -1.77
CA GLY A 178 1.33 -7.43 -1.51
C GLY A 178 2.22 -8.04 -0.43
N ALA A 179 2.71 -9.25 -0.67
CA ALA A 179 3.65 -9.94 0.20
C ALA A 179 5.13 -9.61 -0.09
N MET A 180 5.40 -8.54 -0.85
CA MET A 180 6.77 -8.03 -1.05
C MET A 180 7.15 -7.14 0.14
N TRP A 181 7.54 -7.80 1.23
CA TRP A 181 7.89 -7.14 2.49
C TRP A 181 9.19 -6.35 2.34
N VAL A 182 9.13 -5.04 2.59
CA VAL A 182 10.30 -4.16 2.53
C VAL A 182 10.95 -4.09 3.90
N ASP A 183 12.23 -4.44 3.98
CA ASP A 183 13.04 -4.24 5.18
C ASP A 183 13.44 -2.75 5.30
N MET A 184 12.84 -2.04 6.24
CA MET A 184 13.08 -0.61 6.44
C MET A 184 14.53 -0.33 6.89
N GLN A 185 15.13 -1.22 7.68
CA GLN A 185 16.53 -1.04 8.15
C GLN A 185 17.50 -1.24 6.99
N ALA A 186 17.31 -2.31 6.20
CA ALA A 186 18.20 -2.62 5.08
C ALA A 186 18.08 -1.62 3.91
N THR A 187 16.90 -1.00 3.74
CA THR A 187 16.64 -0.04 2.65
C THR A 187 16.79 1.42 3.06
N GLY A 188 16.83 1.71 4.36
CA GLY A 188 16.91 3.08 4.89
C GLY A 188 15.59 3.86 4.82
N VAL A 189 14.45 3.21 4.59
CA VAL A 189 13.13 3.84 4.55
C VAL A 189 12.77 4.43 5.92
N ASP A 190 12.38 5.71 5.96
CA ASP A 190 12.00 6.38 7.21
C ASP A 190 10.54 6.17 7.59
N VAL A 191 9.63 6.21 6.60
CA VAL A 191 8.20 6.00 6.78
C VAL A 191 7.69 5.04 5.72
N LEU A 192 7.02 3.98 6.14
CA LEU A 192 6.41 3.00 5.25
C LEU A 192 4.91 2.96 5.51
N ILE A 193 4.10 2.99 4.44
CA ILE A 193 2.64 2.95 4.53
C ILE A 193 2.14 1.66 3.90
N SER A 194 1.31 0.91 4.63
CA SER A 194 0.64 -0.30 4.15
C SER A 194 -0.86 -0.25 4.46
N ALA A 195 -1.62 -1.22 3.97
CA ALA A 195 -3.06 -1.33 4.24
C ALA A 195 -3.51 -2.80 4.24
N PRO A 196 -4.59 -3.14 4.99
CA PRO A 196 -5.00 -4.53 5.21
C PRO A 196 -5.43 -5.29 3.95
N GLN A 197 -6.15 -4.63 3.03
CA GLN A 197 -6.87 -5.29 1.92
C GLN A 197 -6.01 -5.71 0.72
N LYS A 198 -4.70 -5.65 0.84
CA LYS A 198 -3.72 -6.04 -0.19
C LYS A 198 -2.85 -7.17 0.34
N GLY A 199 -1.65 -6.88 0.78
CA GLY A 199 -0.70 -7.86 1.26
C GLY A 199 -1.14 -8.65 2.48
N TRP A 200 -2.00 -8.11 3.30
CA TRP A 200 -2.45 -8.74 4.52
C TRP A 200 -3.76 -9.53 4.39
N SER A 201 -4.37 -9.58 3.22
CA SER A 201 -5.63 -10.32 2.96
C SER A 201 -6.80 -9.94 3.87
N GLY A 202 -6.71 -8.80 4.55
CA GLY A 202 -7.73 -8.31 5.49
C GLY A 202 -8.77 -7.41 4.82
N SER A 203 -9.79 -7.03 5.58
CA SER A 203 -10.74 -6.01 5.16
C SER A 203 -10.14 -4.60 5.35
N PRO A 204 -10.46 -3.63 4.48
CA PRO A 204 -9.99 -2.25 4.67
C PRO A 204 -10.61 -1.65 5.93
N CYS A 205 -9.77 -1.20 6.86
CA CYS A 205 -10.20 -0.59 8.12
C CYS A 205 -9.24 0.47 8.67
N CYS A 206 -8.00 0.45 8.23
CA CYS A 206 -6.98 1.39 8.68
C CYS A 206 -5.88 1.55 7.63
N ALA A 207 -5.05 2.57 7.80
CA ALA A 207 -3.69 2.56 7.30
C ALA A 207 -2.77 2.02 8.39
N MET A 208 -1.72 1.32 7.98
CA MET A 208 -0.62 0.88 8.83
C MET A 208 0.60 1.70 8.45
N VAL A 209 1.08 2.53 9.37
CA VAL A 209 2.22 3.42 9.16
C VAL A 209 3.36 2.98 10.05
N MET A 210 4.45 2.56 9.45
CA MET A 210 5.67 2.16 10.13
C MET A 210 6.69 3.29 10.08
N LEU A 211 7.36 3.54 11.19
CA LEU A 211 8.37 4.59 11.35
C LEU A 211 9.72 3.98 11.69
N SER A 212 10.79 4.47 11.05
CA SER A 212 12.15 4.28 11.53
C SER A 212 12.37 5.05 12.85
N GLU A 213 13.44 4.76 13.58
CA GLU A 213 13.81 5.54 14.75
C GLU A 213 13.96 7.03 14.41
N ARG A 214 14.56 7.33 13.26
CA ARG A 214 14.74 8.71 12.76
C ARG A 214 13.40 9.42 12.55
N ALA A 215 12.42 8.76 11.90
CA ALA A 215 11.09 9.34 11.71
C ALA A 215 10.34 9.47 13.03
N ARG A 216 10.48 8.47 13.94
CA ARG A 216 9.91 8.52 15.29
C ARG A 216 10.42 9.71 16.09
N GLN A 217 11.70 10.03 15.98
CA GLN A 217 12.29 11.22 16.63
C GLN A 217 11.84 12.51 15.94
N ALA A 218 11.85 12.54 14.60
CA ALA A 218 11.46 13.72 13.82
C ALA A 218 10.02 14.17 14.06
N ILE A 219 9.07 13.24 14.30
CA ILE A 219 7.66 13.56 14.52
C ILE A 219 7.43 14.45 15.73
N GLU A 220 8.32 14.42 16.74
CA GLU A 220 8.19 15.22 17.95
C GLU A 220 8.24 16.73 17.67
N GLY A 221 9.02 17.13 16.68
CA GLY A 221 9.14 18.53 16.24
C GLY A 221 8.08 18.98 15.25
N THR A 222 7.09 18.15 14.92
CA THR A 222 6.06 18.43 13.90
C THR A 222 4.68 18.63 14.49
N THR A 223 3.80 19.28 13.70
CA THR A 223 2.38 19.46 14.02
C THR A 223 1.56 19.09 12.79
N SER A 224 0.58 18.23 12.97
CA SER A 224 -0.37 17.87 11.90
C SER A 224 -1.34 19.01 11.62
N SER A 225 -1.71 19.20 10.35
CA SER A 225 -2.79 20.07 9.94
C SER A 225 -4.17 19.38 9.95
N SER A 226 -4.26 18.13 10.42
CA SER A 226 -5.50 17.38 10.56
C SER A 226 -5.70 16.92 12.01
N PHE A 227 -6.93 16.97 12.49
CA PHE A 227 -7.28 16.39 13.78
C PHE A 227 -7.37 14.85 13.69
N SER A 228 -8.23 14.33 12.83
CA SER A 228 -8.49 12.87 12.74
C SER A 228 -7.31 12.06 12.16
N CYS A 229 -6.51 12.67 11.28
CA CYS A 229 -5.31 12.07 10.70
C CYS A 229 -4.01 12.56 11.37
N ASP A 230 -4.04 13.03 12.62
CA ASP A 230 -2.83 13.40 13.36
C ASP A 230 -2.01 12.14 13.68
N LEU A 231 -0.96 11.93 12.89
CA LEU A 231 -0.11 10.74 13.02
C LEU A 231 0.60 10.67 14.37
N LYS A 232 1.00 11.81 14.93
CA LYS A 232 1.63 11.88 16.25
C LYS A 232 0.66 11.44 17.34
N LYS A 233 -0.61 11.84 17.23
CA LYS A 233 -1.64 11.39 18.18
C LYS A 233 -1.89 9.88 18.07
N TRP A 234 -2.01 9.36 16.85
CA TRP A 234 -2.16 7.92 16.64
C TRP A 234 -0.95 7.13 17.11
N MET A 235 0.26 7.67 16.95
CA MET A 235 1.48 7.07 17.49
C MET A 235 1.42 6.99 19.02
N GLN A 236 1.00 8.06 19.72
CA GLN A 236 0.83 8.04 21.17
C GLN A 236 -0.21 7.00 21.63
N ILE A 237 -1.29 6.81 20.86
CA ILE A 237 -2.27 5.74 21.09
C ILE A 237 -1.62 4.36 20.96
N ALA A 238 -0.87 4.12 19.88
CA ALA A 238 -0.16 2.85 19.65
C ALA A 238 0.82 2.55 20.79
N GLU A 239 1.65 3.52 21.18
CA GLU A 239 2.60 3.38 22.31
C GLU A 239 1.90 3.14 23.66
N GLY A 240 0.68 3.66 23.83
CA GLY A 240 -0.16 3.37 25.00
C GLY A 240 -0.57 1.90 25.05
N TYR A 241 -1.08 1.37 23.95
CA TYR A 241 -1.44 -0.04 23.83
C TYR A 241 -0.23 -0.97 24.01
N GLU A 242 0.93 -0.63 23.48
CA GLU A 242 2.16 -1.43 23.69
C GLU A 242 2.53 -1.53 25.18
N LYS A 243 2.21 -0.51 25.98
CA LYS A 243 2.41 -0.51 27.44
C LYS A 243 1.25 -1.16 28.22
N GLY A 244 0.30 -1.79 27.53
CA GLY A 244 -0.86 -2.43 28.13
C GLY A 244 -1.94 -1.42 28.61
N GLN A 245 -1.89 -0.18 28.12
CA GLN A 245 -2.86 0.87 28.42
C GLN A 245 -3.76 1.11 27.22
N HIS A 246 -5.02 1.43 27.44
CA HIS A 246 -5.90 1.93 26.39
C HIS A 246 -5.83 3.47 26.35
N ALA A 247 -6.05 4.03 25.16
CA ALA A 247 -6.14 5.46 24.96
C ALA A 247 -7.14 5.78 23.84
N TYR A 248 -7.69 6.98 23.85
CA TYR A 248 -8.71 7.42 22.91
C TYR A 248 -8.30 8.73 22.22
N HIS A 249 -8.40 8.76 20.93
CA HIS A 249 -8.30 9.96 20.09
C HIS A 249 -9.57 10.14 19.26
N THR A 250 -9.90 9.14 18.45
CA THR A 250 -11.20 8.99 17.77
C THR A 250 -11.59 7.50 17.82
N THR A 251 -12.85 7.20 17.48
CA THR A 251 -13.36 5.83 17.50
C THR A 251 -12.61 4.94 16.52
N MET A 252 -12.17 3.77 16.99
CA MET A 252 -11.47 2.77 16.19
C MET A 252 -12.42 1.68 15.67
N PRO A 253 -12.17 1.11 14.48
CA PRO A 253 -12.95 -0.01 13.92
C PRO A 253 -12.51 -1.34 14.59
N THR A 254 -12.87 -1.54 15.85
CA THR A 254 -12.34 -2.61 16.71
C THR A 254 -12.56 -4.01 16.15
N ASP A 255 -13.77 -4.33 15.66
CA ASP A 255 -14.09 -5.65 15.12
C ASP A 255 -13.29 -5.96 13.83
N ALA A 256 -13.09 -4.94 12.99
CA ALA A 256 -12.29 -5.09 11.78
C ALA A 256 -10.80 -5.26 12.10
N LEU A 257 -10.29 -4.65 13.18
CA LEU A 257 -8.93 -4.84 13.68
C LEU A 257 -8.75 -6.24 14.30
N VAL A 258 -9.76 -6.77 15.02
CA VAL A 258 -9.76 -8.17 15.45
C VAL A 258 -9.59 -9.11 14.26
N ARG A 259 -10.39 -8.90 13.22
CA ARG A 259 -10.29 -9.71 11.99
C ARG A 259 -8.95 -9.55 11.28
N LEU A 260 -8.39 -8.33 11.25
CA LEU A 260 -7.05 -8.10 10.70
C LEU A 260 -5.99 -8.90 11.47
N ARG A 261 -6.02 -8.88 12.80
CA ARG A 261 -5.09 -9.64 13.64
C ARG A 261 -5.16 -11.13 13.33
N GLU A 262 -6.37 -11.70 13.11
CA GLU A 262 -6.55 -13.11 12.77
C GLU A 262 -5.87 -13.48 11.44
N VAL A 263 -6.09 -12.70 10.36
CA VAL A 263 -5.44 -12.97 9.07
C VAL A 263 -3.93 -12.71 9.09
N MET A 264 -3.46 -11.77 9.92
CA MET A 264 -2.01 -11.58 10.12
C MET A 264 -1.39 -12.79 10.84
N ALA A 265 -2.08 -13.37 11.83
CA ALA A 265 -1.64 -14.59 12.51
C ALA A 265 -1.63 -15.79 11.55
N GLU A 266 -2.66 -15.96 10.72
CA GLU A 266 -2.71 -16.96 9.66
C GLU A 266 -1.54 -16.83 8.67
N THR A 267 -1.24 -15.59 8.25
CA THR A 267 -0.11 -15.31 7.35
C THR A 267 1.23 -15.66 7.99
N ARG A 268 1.40 -15.36 9.29
CA ARG A 268 2.60 -15.71 10.05
C ARG A 268 2.76 -17.23 10.17
N GLU A 269 1.68 -17.95 10.51
CA GLU A 269 1.69 -19.41 10.63
C GLU A 269 2.06 -20.08 9.30
N TYR A 270 1.53 -19.56 8.19
CA TYR A 270 1.88 -20.06 6.87
C TYR A 270 3.32 -19.73 6.46
N GLY A 271 3.86 -18.61 6.90
CA GLY A 271 5.24 -18.16 6.71
C GLY A 271 5.37 -17.00 5.71
N PHE A 272 5.88 -15.86 6.19
CA PHE A 272 6.05 -14.64 5.38
C PHE A 272 6.95 -14.82 4.14
N ALA A 273 8.02 -15.60 4.27
CA ALA A 273 8.89 -15.92 3.14
C ALA A 273 8.16 -16.75 2.08
N LYS A 274 7.37 -17.74 2.52
CA LYS A 274 6.62 -18.62 1.64
C LYS A 274 5.56 -17.84 0.84
N VAL A 275 4.75 -17.00 1.48
CA VAL A 275 3.76 -16.17 0.76
C VAL A 275 4.40 -15.21 -0.23
N ARG A 276 5.59 -14.68 0.09
CA ARG A 276 6.38 -13.86 -0.83
C ARG A 276 6.79 -14.64 -2.08
N ASP A 277 7.36 -15.83 -1.91
CA ASP A 277 7.82 -16.68 -3.01
C ASP A 277 6.65 -17.09 -3.89
N GLU A 278 5.52 -17.49 -3.31
CA GLU A 278 4.29 -17.84 -4.04
C GLU A 278 3.69 -16.64 -4.78
N GLN A 279 3.75 -15.43 -4.20
CA GLN A 279 3.33 -14.23 -4.92
C GLN A 279 4.24 -13.96 -6.13
N ILE A 280 5.54 -14.15 -6.00
CA ILE A 280 6.50 -13.99 -7.11
C ILE A 280 6.20 -14.99 -8.22
N GLU A 281 6.01 -16.25 -7.86
CA GLU A 281 5.65 -17.33 -8.81
C GLU A 281 4.33 -17.01 -9.52
N LEU A 282 3.29 -16.66 -8.76
CA LEU A 282 1.97 -16.32 -9.32
C LEU A 282 2.06 -15.14 -10.29
N GLY A 283 2.78 -14.08 -9.92
CA GLY A 283 2.97 -12.91 -10.77
C GLY A 283 3.68 -13.26 -12.08
N ALA A 284 4.70 -14.10 -12.02
CA ALA A 284 5.44 -14.56 -13.20
C ALA A 284 4.55 -15.40 -14.13
N LYS A 285 3.82 -16.38 -13.60
CA LYS A 285 2.91 -17.25 -14.37
C LYS A 285 1.76 -16.46 -15.01
N VAL A 286 1.12 -15.56 -14.28
CA VAL A 286 0.03 -14.73 -14.82
C VAL A 286 0.52 -13.81 -15.92
N ARG A 287 1.69 -13.20 -15.75
CA ARG A 287 2.27 -12.34 -16.79
C ARG A 287 2.62 -13.14 -18.05
N ALA A 288 3.27 -14.29 -17.92
CA ALA A 288 3.57 -15.16 -19.04
C ALA A 288 2.29 -15.60 -19.78
N LEU A 289 1.23 -15.94 -19.05
CA LEU A 289 -0.08 -16.26 -19.63
C LEU A 289 -0.65 -15.09 -20.44
N LEU A 290 -0.66 -13.89 -19.88
CA LEU A 290 -1.19 -12.70 -20.57
C LEU A 290 -0.36 -12.33 -21.79
N GLU A 291 0.97 -12.33 -21.69
CA GLU A 291 1.87 -12.08 -22.81
C GLU A 291 1.69 -13.11 -23.95
N SER A 292 1.49 -14.41 -23.62
CA SER A 292 1.20 -15.46 -24.62
C SER A 292 -0.15 -15.29 -25.33
N ARG A 293 -1.06 -14.52 -24.75
CA ARG A 293 -2.38 -14.18 -25.32
C ARG A 293 -2.40 -12.81 -26.01
N GLY A 294 -1.22 -12.19 -26.24
CA GLY A 294 -1.11 -10.92 -26.94
C GLY A 294 -1.38 -9.69 -26.08
N PHE A 295 -1.29 -9.80 -24.76
CA PHE A 295 -1.43 -8.67 -23.82
C PHE A 295 -0.07 -8.28 -23.23
N PRO A 296 0.72 -7.43 -23.91
CA PRO A 296 2.05 -7.09 -23.44
C PRO A 296 1.99 -6.28 -22.12
N SER A 297 3.03 -6.46 -21.29
CA SER A 297 3.14 -5.78 -20.00
C SER A 297 3.35 -4.28 -20.17
N ALA A 298 2.64 -3.47 -19.36
CA ALA A 298 2.86 -2.03 -19.29
C ALA A 298 4.16 -1.68 -18.53
N ALA A 299 4.59 -2.52 -17.57
CA ALA A 299 5.85 -2.33 -16.86
C ALA A 299 7.04 -2.90 -17.68
N ALA A 300 8.13 -2.16 -17.71
CA ALA A 300 9.38 -2.54 -18.37
C ALA A 300 10.06 -3.72 -17.64
N TYR A 301 10.92 -4.42 -18.39
CA TYR A 301 11.76 -5.47 -17.82
C TYR A 301 12.59 -4.91 -16.65
N GLY A 302 12.72 -5.69 -15.58
CA GLY A 302 13.40 -5.27 -14.34
C GLY A 302 12.50 -4.52 -13.35
N PHE A 303 11.30 -4.09 -13.76
CA PHE A 303 10.37 -3.33 -12.92
C PHE A 303 8.97 -3.95 -12.81
N LYS A 304 8.81 -5.20 -13.18
CA LYS A 304 7.51 -5.89 -13.23
C LYS A 304 7.07 -6.35 -11.83
N ALA A 305 6.04 -5.72 -11.27
CA ALA A 305 5.50 -6.06 -9.95
C ALA A 305 4.83 -7.45 -9.94
N PRO A 306 5.09 -8.30 -8.94
CA PRO A 306 4.48 -9.64 -8.89
C PRO A 306 3.03 -9.63 -8.36
N GLY A 307 2.64 -8.63 -7.57
CA GLY A 307 1.29 -8.54 -6.98
C GLY A 307 0.25 -7.84 -7.85
N VAL A 308 0.71 -7.11 -8.88
CA VAL A 308 -0.17 -6.40 -9.84
C VAL A 308 0.39 -6.55 -11.24
N VAL A 309 -0.37 -7.20 -12.11
CA VAL A 309 -0.03 -7.32 -13.52
C VAL A 309 -0.88 -6.33 -14.31
N VAL A 310 -0.21 -5.40 -15.00
CA VAL A 310 -0.85 -4.42 -15.86
C VAL A 310 -0.46 -4.70 -17.29
N SER A 311 -1.44 -4.90 -18.14
CA SER A 311 -1.22 -5.25 -19.55
C SER A 311 -1.98 -4.31 -20.48
N TYR A 312 -1.39 -4.06 -21.64
CA TYR A 312 -2.04 -3.30 -22.70
C TYR A 312 -3.18 -4.10 -23.34
N THR A 313 -4.17 -3.40 -23.84
CA THR A 313 -5.25 -3.95 -24.67
C THR A 313 -5.78 -2.89 -25.64
N THR A 314 -6.30 -3.32 -26.75
CA THR A 314 -7.05 -2.50 -27.71
C THR A 314 -8.56 -2.73 -27.59
N ASP A 315 -8.98 -3.74 -26.82
CA ASP A 315 -10.38 -4.11 -26.62
C ASP A 315 -11.00 -3.31 -25.46
N PRO A 316 -12.00 -2.47 -25.71
CA PRO A 316 -12.66 -1.67 -24.65
C PRO A 316 -13.34 -2.52 -23.57
N GLY A 317 -13.87 -3.70 -23.93
CA GLY A 317 -14.54 -4.61 -23.00
C GLY A 317 -13.56 -5.31 -22.05
N ILE A 318 -12.33 -5.54 -22.50
CA ILE A 318 -11.23 -6.00 -21.65
C ILE A 318 -10.70 -4.86 -20.78
N GLN A 319 -10.50 -3.67 -21.38
CA GLN A 319 -10.02 -2.48 -20.68
C GLN A 319 -10.86 -2.11 -19.46
N ASN A 320 -12.19 -2.14 -19.60
CA ASN A 320 -13.12 -1.78 -18.53
C ASN A 320 -13.55 -2.96 -17.64
N GLY A 321 -13.05 -4.17 -17.92
CA GLY A 321 -13.35 -5.39 -17.15
C GLY A 321 -14.68 -6.08 -17.47
N LYS A 322 -15.50 -5.53 -18.38
CA LYS A 322 -16.84 -6.08 -18.70
C LYS A 322 -16.76 -7.52 -19.22
N LYS A 323 -15.89 -7.81 -20.17
CA LYS A 323 -15.72 -9.18 -20.71
C LYS A 323 -15.24 -10.17 -19.65
N PHE A 324 -14.41 -9.76 -18.70
CA PHE A 324 -14.02 -10.60 -17.56
C PHE A 324 -15.20 -10.88 -16.64
N MET A 325 -16.04 -9.88 -16.37
CA MET A 325 -17.21 -10.04 -15.52
C MET A 325 -18.24 -11.01 -16.14
N GLU A 326 -18.42 -10.98 -17.46
CA GLU A 326 -19.29 -11.89 -18.19
C GLU A 326 -18.87 -13.36 -18.08
N VAL A 327 -17.58 -13.62 -17.82
CA VAL A 327 -17.03 -14.98 -17.60
C VAL A 327 -16.70 -15.26 -16.13
N GLY A 328 -17.26 -14.46 -15.20
CA GLY A 328 -17.20 -14.69 -13.75
C GLY A 328 -15.94 -14.17 -13.05
N LEU A 329 -15.13 -13.32 -13.68
CA LEU A 329 -13.96 -12.70 -13.06
C LEU A 329 -14.13 -11.20 -12.87
N GLN A 330 -13.84 -10.72 -11.66
CA GLN A 330 -13.79 -9.29 -11.39
C GLN A 330 -12.35 -8.78 -11.53
N THR A 331 -12.10 -7.95 -12.52
CA THR A 331 -10.80 -7.32 -12.78
C THR A 331 -10.88 -5.81 -12.59
N ALA A 332 -9.75 -5.13 -12.65
CA ALA A 332 -9.73 -3.66 -12.54
C ALA A 332 -9.49 -3.02 -13.91
N ALA A 333 -10.29 -2.00 -14.22
CA ALA A 333 -10.08 -1.17 -15.40
C ALA A 333 -8.70 -0.50 -15.38
N GLY A 334 -8.12 -0.27 -16.56
CA GLY A 334 -6.94 0.58 -16.70
C GLY A 334 -7.24 2.02 -16.31
N VAL A 335 -6.23 2.70 -15.81
CA VAL A 335 -6.29 4.12 -15.43
C VAL A 335 -5.09 4.85 -16.03
N PRO A 336 -5.16 6.19 -16.22
CA PRO A 336 -4.03 6.96 -16.70
C PRO A 336 -2.85 6.89 -15.73
N LEU A 337 -1.64 7.21 -16.18
CA LEU A 337 -0.45 7.27 -15.35
C LEU A 337 -0.22 8.65 -14.74
N GLN A 338 -0.61 9.70 -15.42
CA GLN A 338 -0.23 11.09 -15.13
C GLN A 338 1.29 11.31 -15.27
N CYS A 339 1.87 10.60 -16.25
CA CYS A 339 3.29 10.62 -16.61
C CYS A 339 3.52 11.07 -18.07
N ASP A 340 2.61 11.91 -18.60
CA ASP A 340 2.63 12.43 -19.97
C ASP A 340 2.38 11.34 -21.04
N GLU A 341 1.66 10.26 -20.69
CA GLU A 341 1.23 9.24 -21.62
C GLU A 341 0.24 9.76 -22.66
N GLY A 342 0.33 9.23 -23.87
CA GLY A 342 -0.58 9.58 -24.95
C GLY A 342 -2.01 9.05 -24.76
N PRO A 343 -2.98 9.51 -25.58
CA PRO A 343 -4.39 9.12 -25.47
C PRO A 343 -4.64 7.64 -25.76
N ASP A 344 -3.68 6.96 -26.38
CA ASP A 344 -3.75 5.54 -26.72
C ASP A 344 -3.24 4.61 -25.61
N PHE A 345 -2.87 5.16 -24.44
CA PHE A 345 -2.53 4.37 -23.26
C PHE A 345 -3.78 3.68 -22.73
N LYS A 346 -3.98 2.41 -23.13
CA LYS A 346 -5.13 1.59 -22.75
C LYS A 346 -4.66 0.29 -22.14
N THR A 347 -4.98 0.08 -20.88
CA THR A 347 -4.55 -1.07 -20.09
C THR A 347 -5.70 -1.68 -19.31
N PHE A 348 -5.50 -2.88 -18.78
CA PHE A 348 -6.29 -3.48 -17.71
C PHE A 348 -5.36 -4.03 -16.64
N ARG A 349 -5.91 -4.30 -15.46
CA ARG A 349 -5.12 -4.65 -14.30
C ARG A 349 -5.64 -5.93 -13.65
N ILE A 350 -4.73 -6.85 -13.37
CA ILE A 350 -5.00 -8.08 -12.60
C ILE A 350 -4.33 -7.95 -11.24
N GLY A 351 -5.14 -7.92 -10.17
CA GLY A 351 -4.66 -7.92 -8.79
C GLY A 351 -4.49 -9.35 -8.27
N LEU A 352 -3.31 -9.67 -7.77
CA LEU A 352 -2.93 -10.99 -7.30
C LEU A 352 -2.73 -11.02 -5.78
N PHE A 353 -3.57 -10.29 -5.06
CA PHE A 353 -3.55 -10.23 -3.61
C PHE A 353 -4.43 -11.31 -2.98
N GLY A 354 -4.04 -11.76 -1.80
CA GLY A 354 -4.82 -12.64 -0.95
C GLY A 354 -4.24 -14.03 -0.82
N LEU A 355 -4.28 -14.57 0.42
CA LEU A 355 -3.75 -15.88 0.80
C LEU A 355 -4.28 -17.01 -0.09
N GLU A 356 -5.58 -17.00 -0.43
CA GLU A 356 -6.19 -18.01 -1.28
C GLU A 356 -5.58 -18.11 -2.70
N LYS A 357 -5.12 -16.99 -3.25
CA LYS A 357 -4.44 -16.97 -4.55
C LYS A 357 -3.02 -17.49 -4.45
N TRP A 358 -2.32 -17.11 -3.38
CA TRP A 358 -0.92 -17.49 -3.17
C TRP A 358 -0.80 -18.98 -2.85
N HIS A 359 -1.63 -19.50 -1.92
CA HIS A 359 -1.65 -20.93 -1.59
C HIS A 359 -2.05 -21.85 -2.74
N ASN A 360 -2.63 -21.30 -3.81
CA ASN A 360 -3.18 -22.06 -4.92
C ASN A 360 -2.79 -21.43 -6.28
N VAL A 361 -1.50 -21.29 -6.52
CA VAL A 361 -0.96 -20.60 -7.70
C VAL A 361 -1.53 -21.20 -9.00
N ASP A 362 -1.43 -22.50 -9.18
CA ASP A 362 -1.89 -23.18 -10.42
C ASP A 362 -3.42 -23.07 -10.60
N ARG A 363 -4.20 -23.18 -9.53
CA ARG A 363 -5.66 -22.96 -9.57
C ARG A 363 -5.96 -21.53 -10.01
N THR A 364 -5.28 -20.55 -9.45
CA THR A 364 -5.48 -19.12 -9.74
C THR A 364 -5.14 -18.82 -11.21
N VAL A 365 -4.02 -19.32 -11.72
CA VAL A 365 -3.62 -19.20 -13.12
C VAL A 365 -4.62 -19.93 -14.04
N GLY A 366 -5.06 -21.13 -13.65
CA GLY A 366 -6.05 -21.93 -14.40
C GLY A 366 -7.41 -21.23 -14.53
N HIS A 367 -7.89 -20.55 -13.49
CA HIS A 367 -9.12 -19.75 -13.56
C HIS A 367 -8.99 -18.60 -14.57
N LEU A 368 -7.87 -17.88 -14.55
CA LEU A 368 -7.62 -16.79 -15.51
C LEU A 368 -7.48 -17.31 -16.94
N SER A 369 -6.76 -18.43 -17.13
CA SER A 369 -6.61 -19.05 -18.48
C SER A 369 -7.97 -19.45 -19.07
N LYS A 370 -8.81 -20.11 -18.27
CA LYS A 370 -10.16 -20.48 -18.68
C LYS A 370 -11.00 -19.27 -19.10
N ALA A 371 -10.94 -18.21 -18.31
CA ALA A 371 -11.67 -16.98 -18.61
C ALA A 371 -11.20 -16.33 -19.91
N LEU A 372 -9.88 -16.30 -20.16
CA LEU A 372 -9.32 -15.78 -21.40
C LEU A 372 -9.72 -16.64 -22.63
N ASP A 373 -9.79 -17.99 -22.48
CA ASP A 373 -10.30 -18.87 -23.54
C ASP A 373 -11.76 -18.61 -23.88
N GLN A 374 -12.62 -18.39 -22.88
CA GLN A 374 -14.03 -18.04 -23.06
C GLN A 374 -14.20 -16.67 -23.72
N ILE A 375 -13.42 -15.67 -23.31
CA ILE A 375 -13.44 -14.32 -23.91
C ILE A 375 -13.02 -14.40 -25.39
N ALA A 376 -11.98 -15.19 -25.71
CA ALA A 376 -11.52 -15.36 -27.08
C ALA A 376 -12.54 -16.11 -27.96
N ALA A 377 -13.25 -17.09 -27.40
CA ALA A 377 -14.30 -17.83 -28.12
C ALA A 377 -15.56 -17.02 -28.40
N ALA A 378 -15.79 -15.94 -27.64
CA ALA A 378 -16.94 -15.04 -27.77
C ALA A 378 -16.66 -13.81 -28.66
N ALA A 379 -15.41 -13.64 -29.14
CA ALA A 379 -14.98 -12.52 -29.97
C ALA A 379 -15.06 -12.86 -31.45
#